data_5d124f724d65498a4ab2eccfaad55793
#
_entry.id   5d124f724d65498a4ab2eccfaad55793
#
_cell.length_a   1.000
_cell.length_b   1.000
_cell.length_c   1.000
_cell.angle_alpha   90.00
_cell.angle_beta   90.00
_cell.angle_gamma   90.00
#
_symmetry.space_group_name_H-M   'P 1'
#
loop_
_entity.id
_entity.type
_entity.pdbx_description
1 polymer ?
#
loop_
_entity_poly.entity_id
_entity_poly.type
_entity_poly.pdbx_seq_one_letter_code
_entity_poly.pdbx_strand_id
1 'polypeptide(L)'
;MQPDVPPCLLTQFFDAGSGYACLQIDPPLRTEEVAIIFLHGVGERGGDSENILRYGLPATLCGRSHEINCRVVCPHLPADETWHAGQLARLVASVRRSSPKVVLCGYSLGGAGACELLAGTVDLPDIAIVIAARYQEAPSDSNLTTRIVFIEGEFDDWVDTRNFRESLARQTVPFVHVVMPGASHFIAEAAMEVEAVALAFESVGICYRRSSHG
;
A
#
# COMPACT_ATOMS: atom_id res chain seq x y z
N MET A 1 -3.25 14.50 -31.79
CA MET A 1 -2.10 14.10 -30.97
C MET A 1 -2.38 14.57 -29.56
N GLN A 2 -2.68 13.66 -28.65
CA GLN A 2 -2.69 14.00 -27.21
C GLN A 2 -1.24 14.23 -26.79
N PRO A 3 -0.97 15.19 -25.89
CA PRO A 3 0.37 15.40 -25.40
C PRO A 3 0.87 14.11 -24.73
N ASP A 4 2.07 13.70 -25.11
CA ASP A 4 2.78 12.58 -24.50
C ASP A 4 2.93 12.91 -23.00
N VAL A 5 2.18 12.21 -22.14
CA VAL A 5 2.33 12.39 -20.69
C VAL A 5 3.74 11.91 -20.32
N PRO A 6 4.58 12.77 -19.73
CA PRO A 6 5.93 12.36 -19.39
C PRO A 6 5.88 11.16 -18.42
N PRO A 7 6.88 10.27 -18.47
CA PRO A 7 6.95 9.15 -17.53
C PRO A 7 7.09 9.64 -16.09
N CYS A 8 6.68 8.82 -15.13
CA CYS A 8 6.98 9.08 -13.72
C CYS A 8 8.49 9.19 -13.51
N LEU A 9 8.91 10.14 -12.68
CA LEU A 9 10.29 10.26 -12.25
C LEU A 9 10.56 9.25 -11.12
N LEU A 10 11.59 8.45 -11.26
CA LEU A 10 12.06 7.52 -10.24
C LEU A 10 13.27 8.11 -9.51
N THR A 11 13.21 8.12 -8.18
CA THR A 11 14.29 8.63 -7.32
C THR A 11 14.57 7.65 -6.19
N GLN A 12 15.83 7.26 -6.03
CA GLN A 12 16.27 6.44 -4.89
C GLN A 12 16.79 7.34 -3.77
N PHE A 13 16.43 7.04 -2.53
CA PHE A 13 16.93 7.74 -1.35
C PHE A 13 16.97 6.83 -0.12
N PHE A 14 17.67 7.25 0.91
CA PHE A 14 17.68 6.57 2.21
C PHE A 14 16.95 7.43 3.24
N ASP A 15 15.89 6.89 3.85
CA ASP A 15 15.21 7.57 4.96
C ASP A 15 15.88 7.23 6.29
N ALA A 16 16.71 8.14 6.78
CA ALA A 16 17.48 7.94 8.00
C ALA A 16 16.60 7.75 9.25
N GLY A 17 15.37 8.26 9.24
CA GLY A 17 14.43 8.12 10.36
C GLY A 17 13.93 6.69 10.53
N SER A 18 13.54 6.05 9.44
CA SER A 18 13.05 4.66 9.44
C SER A 18 14.17 3.64 9.25
N GLY A 19 15.27 4.01 8.60
CA GLY A 19 16.36 3.11 8.24
C GLY A 19 16.10 2.35 6.93
N TYR A 20 15.08 2.72 6.14
CA TYR A 20 14.82 2.09 4.85
C TYR A 20 15.51 2.80 3.69
N ALA A 21 16.08 2.04 2.77
CA ALA A 21 16.28 2.49 1.41
C ALA A 21 14.92 2.57 0.72
N CYS A 22 14.65 3.63 -0.03
CA CYS A 22 13.35 3.86 -0.64
C CYS A 22 13.50 4.17 -2.13
N LEU A 23 12.55 3.66 -2.93
CA LEU A 23 12.30 4.11 -4.29
C LEU A 23 11.08 5.03 -4.26
N GLN A 24 11.21 6.26 -4.76
CA GLN A 24 10.11 7.19 -4.90
C GLN A 24 9.67 7.27 -6.36
N ILE A 25 8.36 7.23 -6.57
CA ILE A 25 7.71 7.39 -7.87
C ILE A 25 6.96 8.72 -7.83
N ASP A 26 7.41 9.66 -8.65
CA ASP A 26 6.79 10.97 -8.79
C ASP A 26 6.04 11.05 -10.12
N PRO A 27 4.69 11.18 -10.11
CA PRO A 27 3.93 11.44 -11.31
C PRO A 27 4.19 12.88 -11.82
N PRO A 28 3.99 13.14 -13.12
CA PRO A 28 4.26 14.45 -13.72
C PRO A 28 3.44 15.60 -13.11
N LEU A 29 2.23 15.30 -12.67
CA LEU A 29 1.33 16.23 -11.99
C LEU A 29 0.99 15.66 -10.63
N ARG A 30 1.51 16.26 -9.56
CA ARG A 30 1.26 15.78 -8.20
C ARG A 30 0.83 16.90 -7.26
N THR A 31 0.07 16.51 -6.24
CA THR A 31 -0.17 17.31 -5.04
C THR A 31 0.83 16.94 -3.95
N GLU A 32 1.14 17.87 -3.06
CA GLU A 32 1.93 17.61 -1.85
C GLU A 32 1.04 17.29 -0.63
N GLU A 33 -0.29 17.34 -0.79
CA GLU A 33 -1.26 17.12 0.29
C GLU A 33 -1.33 15.68 0.77
N VAL A 34 -0.96 14.74 -0.10
CA VAL A 34 -1.04 13.31 0.19
C VAL A 34 0.11 12.55 -0.43
N ALA A 35 0.56 11.50 0.25
CA ALA A 35 1.50 10.52 -0.29
C ALA A 35 1.04 9.10 0.00
N ILE A 36 1.43 8.17 -0.86
CA ILE A 36 1.25 6.74 -0.63
C ILE A 36 2.58 6.13 -0.22
N ILE A 37 2.57 5.28 0.81
CA ILE A 37 3.66 4.35 1.11
C ILE A 37 3.22 2.98 0.61
N PHE A 38 3.99 2.36 -0.28
CA PHE A 38 3.72 1.03 -0.81
C PHE A 38 4.71 0.01 -0.25
N LEU A 39 4.18 -1.00 0.46
CA LEU A 39 4.95 -2.10 1.03
C LEU A 39 4.84 -3.32 0.12
N HIS A 40 5.97 -3.74 -0.42
CA HIS A 40 6.06 -4.87 -1.34
C HIS A 40 5.96 -6.24 -0.64
N GLY A 41 5.77 -7.29 -1.42
CA GLY A 41 5.71 -8.68 -0.95
C GLY A 41 7.08 -9.32 -0.73
N VAL A 42 7.08 -10.62 -0.52
CA VAL A 42 8.30 -11.39 -0.27
C VAL A 42 9.20 -11.49 -1.51
N GLY A 43 8.61 -11.46 -2.70
CA GLY A 43 9.31 -11.67 -3.98
C GLY A 43 10.19 -10.51 -4.43
N GLU A 44 9.98 -9.31 -3.86
CA GLU A 44 10.70 -8.09 -4.22
C GLU A 44 11.84 -7.76 -3.25
N ARG A 45 12.03 -8.57 -2.19
CA ARG A 45 13.11 -8.38 -1.20
C ARG A 45 14.49 -8.59 -1.80
N GLY A 46 15.46 -7.82 -1.30
CA GLY A 46 16.86 -7.94 -1.71
C GLY A 46 17.11 -7.54 -3.16
N GLY A 47 18.37 -7.60 -3.58
CA GLY A 47 18.77 -7.23 -4.94
C GLY A 47 18.50 -5.77 -5.28
N ASP A 48 18.02 -5.51 -6.48
CA ASP A 48 17.73 -4.18 -6.97
C ASP A 48 16.36 -3.68 -6.46
N SER A 49 16.33 -2.43 -5.98
CA SER A 49 15.07 -1.78 -5.57
C SER A 49 14.04 -1.63 -6.71
N GLU A 50 14.48 -1.69 -7.96
CA GLU A 50 13.57 -1.71 -9.12
C GLU A 50 12.70 -2.97 -9.20
N ASN A 51 13.03 -4.03 -8.45
CA ASN A 51 12.16 -5.20 -8.32
C ASN A 51 10.77 -4.85 -7.78
N ILE A 52 10.65 -3.76 -7.01
CA ILE A 52 9.37 -3.23 -6.49
C ILE A 52 8.41 -2.84 -7.63
N LEU A 53 8.95 -2.48 -8.81
CA LEU A 53 8.14 -2.05 -9.95
C LEU A 53 7.43 -3.20 -10.68
N ARG A 54 7.58 -4.43 -10.20
CA ARG A 54 7.01 -5.62 -10.87
C ARG A 54 5.55 -5.89 -10.54
N TYR A 55 5.08 -5.43 -9.36
CA TYR A 55 3.75 -5.80 -8.85
C TYR A 55 3.02 -4.60 -8.22
N GLY A 56 1.69 -4.72 -8.16
CA GLY A 56 0.80 -3.81 -7.47
C GLY A 56 0.80 -2.39 -8.03
N LEU A 57 0.61 -1.41 -7.15
CA LEU A 57 0.53 -0.01 -7.53
C LEU A 57 1.77 0.49 -8.31
N PRO A 58 3.03 0.18 -7.93
CA PRO A 58 4.20 0.58 -8.70
C PRO A 58 4.16 0.07 -10.15
N ALA A 59 3.77 -1.19 -10.34
CA ALA A 59 3.67 -1.79 -11.69
C ALA A 59 2.62 -1.07 -12.55
N THR A 60 1.45 -0.77 -12.00
CA THR A 60 0.38 -0.09 -12.73
C THR A 60 0.78 1.32 -13.16
N LEU A 61 1.52 2.04 -12.32
CA LEU A 61 1.99 3.40 -12.63
C LEU A 61 3.14 3.40 -13.65
N CYS A 62 4.14 2.55 -13.47
CA CYS A 62 5.28 2.46 -14.39
C CYS A 62 4.90 1.84 -15.73
N GLY A 63 3.94 0.91 -15.74
CA GLY A 63 3.33 0.35 -16.95
C GLY A 63 2.36 1.32 -17.65
N ARG A 64 2.14 2.51 -17.09
CA ARG A 64 1.22 3.54 -17.59
C ARG A 64 -0.23 3.07 -17.79
N SER A 65 -0.64 2.00 -17.13
CA SER A 65 -2.04 1.56 -17.13
C SER A 65 -2.94 2.46 -16.28
N HIS A 66 -2.33 3.16 -15.30
CA HIS A 66 -3.00 4.10 -14.42
C HIS A 66 -2.21 5.39 -14.23
N GLU A 67 -2.95 6.44 -13.89
CA GLU A 67 -2.43 7.75 -13.52
C GLU A 67 -2.80 8.06 -12.07
N ILE A 68 -1.90 8.76 -11.37
CA ILE A 68 -2.10 9.20 -10.01
C ILE A 68 -1.57 10.63 -9.84
N ASN A 69 -2.13 11.38 -8.90
CA ASN A 69 -1.72 12.76 -8.63
C ASN A 69 -0.94 12.95 -7.31
N CYS A 70 -0.33 11.90 -6.80
CA CYS A 70 0.49 11.98 -5.59
C CYS A 70 1.75 11.13 -5.72
N ARG A 71 2.76 11.43 -4.90
CA ARG A 71 3.98 10.62 -4.83
C ARG A 71 3.71 9.25 -4.21
N VAL A 72 4.46 8.26 -4.65
CA VAL A 72 4.49 6.94 -4.02
C VAL A 72 5.89 6.66 -3.49
N VAL A 73 6.00 6.37 -2.22
CA VAL A 73 7.25 6.01 -1.53
C VAL A 73 7.25 4.51 -1.29
N CYS A 74 8.22 3.82 -1.84
CA CYS A 74 8.34 2.36 -1.76
C CYS A 74 9.60 2.01 -0.98
N PRO A 75 9.52 1.75 0.33
CA PRO A 75 10.66 1.23 1.08
C PRO A 75 11.03 -0.16 0.55
N HIS A 76 12.32 -0.50 0.61
CA HIS A 76 12.86 -1.76 0.12
C HIS A 76 13.47 -2.55 1.27
N LEU A 77 13.07 -3.81 1.40
CA LEU A 77 13.60 -4.73 2.38
C LEU A 77 14.85 -5.47 1.87
N PRO A 78 15.88 -5.67 2.70
CA PRO A 78 16.91 -6.68 2.47
C PRO A 78 16.31 -8.08 2.31
N ALA A 79 17.08 -9.02 1.73
CA ALA A 79 16.60 -10.35 1.34
C ALA A 79 15.96 -11.16 2.48
N ASP A 80 16.54 -11.08 3.69
CA ASP A 80 16.14 -11.90 4.83
C ASP A 80 15.35 -11.11 5.90
N GLU A 81 14.97 -9.86 5.58
CA GLU A 81 14.27 -8.98 6.50
C GLU A 81 12.74 -9.06 6.35
N THR A 82 12.05 -8.58 7.36
CA THR A 82 10.59 -8.38 7.37
C THR A 82 10.24 -6.95 7.74
N TRP A 83 8.98 -6.57 7.58
CA TRP A 83 8.51 -5.25 7.98
C TRP A 83 8.44 -5.15 9.50
N HIS A 84 8.90 -4.03 10.06
CA HIS A 84 8.86 -3.77 11.49
C HIS A 84 7.98 -2.55 11.79
N ALA A 85 6.95 -2.71 12.63
CA ALA A 85 5.99 -1.66 12.96
C ALA A 85 6.66 -0.35 13.40
N GLY A 86 7.68 -0.41 14.24
CA GLY A 86 8.40 0.78 14.72
C GLY A 86 9.18 1.52 13.62
N GLN A 87 9.72 0.82 12.62
CA GLN A 87 10.36 1.44 11.47
C GLN A 87 9.32 2.04 10.52
N LEU A 88 8.21 1.32 10.29
CA LEU A 88 7.10 1.81 9.48
C LEU A 88 6.45 3.05 10.09
N ALA A 89 6.25 3.10 11.41
CA ALA A 89 5.75 4.29 12.10
C ALA A 89 6.67 5.50 11.84
N ARG A 90 7.99 5.33 11.96
CA ARG A 90 8.95 6.40 11.66
C ARG A 90 8.93 6.82 10.20
N LEU A 91 8.71 5.87 9.26
CA LEU A 91 8.55 6.20 7.84
C LEU A 91 7.28 7.02 7.59
N VAL A 92 6.15 6.61 8.18
CA VAL A 92 4.89 7.38 8.12
C VAL A 92 5.11 8.80 8.65
N ALA A 93 5.73 8.94 9.83
CA ALA A 93 6.05 10.25 10.40
C ALA A 93 6.99 11.08 9.50
N SER A 94 7.97 10.42 8.85
CA SER A 94 8.89 11.07 7.90
C SER A 94 8.15 11.60 6.68
N VAL A 95 7.32 10.77 6.05
CA VAL A 95 6.53 11.14 4.87
C VAL A 95 5.52 12.25 5.22
N ARG A 96 4.90 12.17 6.39
CA ARG A 96 3.91 13.14 6.87
C ARG A 96 4.47 14.56 7.03
N ARG A 97 5.78 14.73 7.20
CA ARG A 97 6.40 16.08 7.23
C ARG A 97 6.27 16.84 5.92
N SER A 98 6.17 16.15 4.81
CA SER A 98 6.02 16.75 3.47
C SER A 98 4.65 16.52 2.83
N SER A 99 3.87 15.59 3.34
CA SER A 99 2.52 15.28 2.85
C SER A 99 1.63 15.00 4.06
N PRO A 100 0.77 15.97 4.45
CA PRO A 100 -0.05 15.87 5.68
C PRO A 100 -0.89 14.60 5.80
N LYS A 101 -1.34 14.04 4.66
CA LYS A 101 -2.07 12.78 4.62
C LYS A 101 -1.19 11.66 4.06
N VAL A 102 -1.27 10.49 4.68
CA VAL A 102 -0.49 9.32 4.30
C VAL A 102 -1.42 8.12 4.11
N VAL A 103 -1.36 7.51 2.93
CA VAL A 103 -1.99 6.23 2.64
C VAL A 103 -0.92 5.15 2.70
N LEU A 104 -1.18 4.06 3.42
CA LEU A 104 -0.34 2.87 3.43
C LEU A 104 -1.01 1.80 2.58
N CYS A 105 -0.31 1.29 1.58
CA CYS A 105 -0.77 0.19 0.74
C CYS A 105 0.24 -0.95 0.86
N GLY A 106 -0.19 -2.13 1.30
CA GLY A 106 0.69 -3.28 1.47
C GLY A 106 0.16 -4.54 0.81
N TYR A 107 1.03 -5.25 0.08
CA TYR A 107 0.73 -6.50 -0.58
C TYR A 107 1.46 -7.68 0.06
N SER A 108 0.76 -8.78 0.33
CA SER A 108 1.33 -10.02 0.85
C SER A 108 2.13 -9.76 2.15
N LEU A 109 3.45 -9.96 2.15
CA LEU A 109 4.32 -9.60 3.28
C LEU A 109 4.17 -8.12 3.67
N GLY A 110 4.02 -7.22 2.68
CA GLY A 110 3.76 -5.80 2.93
C GLY A 110 2.41 -5.55 3.59
N GLY A 111 1.40 -6.33 3.24
CA GLY A 111 0.11 -6.30 3.91
C GLY A 111 0.19 -6.75 5.37
N ALA A 112 0.99 -7.79 5.67
CA ALA A 112 1.27 -8.20 7.04
C ALA A 112 1.96 -7.08 7.83
N GLY A 113 2.96 -6.40 7.23
CA GLY A 113 3.62 -5.25 7.84
C GLY A 113 2.67 -4.09 8.11
N ALA A 114 1.72 -3.83 7.20
CA ALA A 114 0.67 -2.82 7.40
C ALA A 114 -0.20 -3.17 8.62
N CYS A 115 -0.61 -4.43 8.76
CA CYS A 115 -1.37 -4.90 9.92
C CYS A 115 -0.58 -4.77 11.23
N GLU A 116 0.71 -5.10 11.23
CA GLU A 116 1.55 -4.92 12.42
C GLU A 116 1.65 -3.43 12.82
N LEU A 117 1.77 -2.52 11.85
CA LEU A 117 1.73 -1.08 12.14
C LEU A 117 0.40 -0.67 12.74
N LEU A 118 -0.71 -1.15 12.18
CA LEU A 118 -2.07 -0.82 12.64
C LEU A 118 -2.37 -1.35 14.06
N ALA A 119 -1.67 -2.37 14.52
CA ALA A 119 -1.72 -2.83 15.91
C ALA A 119 -1.01 -1.88 16.88
N GLY A 120 -0.21 -0.93 16.38
CA GLY A 120 0.41 0.14 17.15
C GLY A 120 -0.54 1.30 17.40
N THR A 121 -0.08 2.28 18.19
CA THR A 121 -0.90 3.43 18.61
C THR A 121 -0.35 4.78 18.18
N VAL A 122 0.78 4.82 17.47
CA VAL A 122 1.47 6.07 17.09
C VAL A 122 1.78 6.08 15.60
N ASP A 123 1.80 7.28 15.02
CA ASP A 123 2.18 7.54 13.63
C ASP A 123 1.47 6.65 12.61
N LEU A 124 0.16 6.47 12.81
CA LEU A 124 -0.68 5.66 11.92
C LEU A 124 -1.01 6.41 10.62
N PRO A 125 -1.20 5.69 9.50
CA PRO A 125 -1.66 6.29 8.25
C PRO A 125 -3.12 6.74 8.36
N ASP A 126 -3.56 7.65 7.46
CA ASP A 126 -4.97 8.06 7.38
C ASP A 126 -5.82 6.94 6.76
N ILE A 127 -5.23 6.20 5.83
CA ILE A 127 -5.84 5.04 5.17
C ILE A 127 -4.82 3.91 5.10
N ALA A 128 -5.27 2.68 5.33
CA ALA A 128 -4.51 1.47 5.08
C ALA A 128 -5.27 0.57 4.08
N ILE A 129 -4.60 0.17 3.01
CA ILE A 129 -5.06 -0.80 2.03
C ILE A 129 -4.20 -2.04 2.19
N VAL A 130 -4.81 -3.13 2.61
CA VAL A 130 -4.14 -4.39 2.95
C VAL A 130 -4.58 -5.45 1.93
N ILE A 131 -3.64 -5.94 1.14
CA ILE A 131 -3.91 -6.83 0.01
C ILE A 131 -3.25 -8.19 0.24
N ALA A 132 -4.02 -9.26 0.16
CA ALA A 132 -3.57 -10.67 0.24
C ALA A 132 -2.61 -10.92 1.42
N ALA A 133 -2.94 -10.40 2.60
CA ALA A 133 -2.06 -10.42 3.75
C ALA A 133 -2.29 -11.65 4.63
N ARG A 134 -1.17 -12.25 5.07
CA ARG A 134 -1.20 -13.20 6.17
C ARG A 134 -1.23 -12.42 7.50
N TYR A 135 -2.36 -12.48 8.19
CA TYR A 135 -2.48 -11.87 9.51
C TYR A 135 -3.38 -12.69 10.42
N GLN A 136 -2.99 -12.84 11.68
CA GLN A 136 -3.73 -13.68 12.63
C GLN A 136 -4.84 -12.93 13.35
N GLU A 137 -4.64 -11.63 13.59
CA GLU A 137 -5.61 -10.81 14.30
C GLU A 137 -5.78 -9.44 13.61
N ALA A 138 -7.02 -8.99 13.46
CA ALA A 138 -7.29 -7.65 12.98
C ALA A 138 -6.95 -6.61 14.06
N PRO A 139 -6.57 -5.38 13.67
CA PRO A 139 -6.31 -4.29 14.61
C PRO A 139 -7.52 -4.09 15.54
N SER A 140 -7.30 -4.09 16.85
CA SER A 140 -8.38 -4.10 17.85
C SER A 140 -8.56 -2.79 18.63
N ASP A 141 -7.75 -1.76 18.35
CA ASP A 141 -7.85 -0.50 19.07
C ASP A 141 -9.10 0.29 18.64
N SER A 142 -10.04 0.47 19.58
CA SER A 142 -11.26 1.26 19.35
C SER A 142 -10.99 2.76 19.07
N ASN A 143 -9.78 3.25 19.33
CA ASN A 143 -9.35 4.62 19.05
C ASN A 143 -8.69 4.76 17.66
N LEU A 144 -8.62 3.69 16.88
CA LEU A 144 -8.04 3.71 15.56
C LEU A 144 -8.84 4.64 14.63
N THR A 145 -8.23 5.72 14.20
CA THR A 145 -8.83 6.69 13.25
C THR A 145 -8.54 6.35 11.80
N THR A 146 -7.62 5.40 11.56
CA THR A 146 -7.26 4.93 10.23
C THR A 146 -8.43 4.22 9.56
N ARG A 147 -8.77 4.63 8.35
CA ARG A 147 -9.74 3.91 7.51
C ARG A 147 -9.06 2.70 6.86
N ILE A 148 -9.65 1.52 6.95
CA ILE A 148 -9.01 0.28 6.51
C ILE A 148 -9.80 -0.36 5.38
N VAL A 149 -9.09 -0.80 4.34
CA VAL A 149 -9.60 -1.64 3.24
C VAL A 149 -8.79 -2.93 3.20
N PHE A 150 -9.46 -4.07 3.41
CA PHE A 150 -8.87 -5.40 3.26
C PHE A 150 -9.33 -6.03 1.95
N ILE A 151 -8.40 -6.57 1.18
CA ILE A 151 -8.68 -7.21 -0.10
C ILE A 151 -7.98 -8.57 -0.12
N GLU A 152 -8.73 -9.62 -0.41
CA GLU A 152 -8.18 -10.98 -0.52
C GLU A 152 -8.77 -11.72 -1.71
N GLY A 153 -8.05 -12.71 -2.22
CA GLY A 153 -8.57 -13.66 -3.20
C GLY A 153 -9.43 -14.73 -2.52
N GLU A 154 -10.52 -15.13 -3.18
CA GLU A 154 -11.41 -16.19 -2.68
C GLU A 154 -10.66 -17.52 -2.48
N PHE A 155 -9.72 -17.82 -3.36
CA PHE A 155 -8.91 -19.05 -3.37
C PHE A 155 -7.45 -18.79 -3.04
N ASP A 156 -7.17 -17.80 -2.17
CA ASP A 156 -5.82 -17.59 -1.67
C ASP A 156 -5.41 -18.75 -0.74
N ASP A 157 -4.53 -19.61 -1.24
CA ASP A 157 -3.99 -20.77 -0.54
C ASP A 157 -2.60 -20.52 0.09
N TRP A 158 -2.04 -19.34 -0.12
CA TRP A 158 -0.76 -18.92 0.45
C TRP A 158 -0.88 -18.35 1.86
N VAL A 159 -2.07 -17.82 2.17
CA VAL A 159 -2.35 -17.24 3.48
C VAL A 159 -3.61 -17.85 4.08
N ASP A 160 -3.56 -18.25 5.35
CA ASP A 160 -4.76 -18.66 6.08
C ASP A 160 -5.50 -17.39 6.55
N THR A 161 -6.51 -17.01 5.79
CA THR A 161 -7.33 -15.83 6.07
C THR A 161 -8.52 -16.12 7.00
N ARG A 162 -8.76 -17.38 7.38
CA ARG A 162 -9.93 -17.77 8.18
C ARG A 162 -9.94 -17.08 9.55
N ASN A 163 -8.85 -17.22 10.29
CA ASN A 163 -8.73 -16.58 11.61
C ASN A 163 -8.83 -15.06 11.51
N PHE A 164 -8.28 -14.49 10.43
CA PHE A 164 -8.35 -13.07 10.17
C PHE A 164 -9.80 -12.61 9.89
N ARG A 165 -10.55 -13.32 9.04
CA ARG A 165 -11.98 -13.02 8.79
C ARG A 165 -12.81 -13.10 10.07
N GLU A 166 -12.58 -14.12 10.92
CA GLU A 166 -13.25 -14.24 12.22
C GLU A 166 -12.85 -13.09 13.17
N SER A 167 -11.60 -12.66 13.12
CA SER A 167 -11.13 -11.50 13.88
C SER A 167 -11.78 -10.21 13.38
N LEU A 168 -11.86 -9.99 12.07
CA LEU A 168 -12.55 -8.84 11.47
C LEU A 168 -14.02 -8.77 11.91
N ALA A 169 -14.72 -9.90 11.92
CA ALA A 169 -16.14 -9.95 12.34
C ALA A 169 -16.37 -9.53 13.80
N ARG A 170 -15.34 -9.53 14.63
CA ARG A 170 -15.38 -9.09 16.03
C ARG A 170 -14.97 -7.63 16.23
N GLN A 171 -14.50 -6.95 15.17
CA GLN A 171 -13.96 -5.59 15.27
C GLN A 171 -15.06 -4.54 15.38
N THR A 172 -14.79 -3.51 16.15
CA THR A 172 -15.61 -2.29 16.24
C THR A 172 -15.07 -1.15 15.36
N VAL A 173 -13.87 -1.33 14.80
CA VAL A 173 -13.23 -0.36 13.90
C VAL A 173 -13.88 -0.42 12.52
N PRO A 174 -14.25 0.71 11.91
CA PRO A 174 -14.81 0.72 10.56
C PRO A 174 -13.78 0.23 9.54
N PHE A 175 -14.13 -0.80 8.78
CA PHE A 175 -13.32 -1.30 7.68
C PHE A 175 -14.19 -1.73 6.50
N VAL A 176 -13.59 -1.80 5.33
CA VAL A 176 -14.17 -2.42 4.14
C VAL A 176 -13.42 -3.71 3.87
N HIS A 177 -14.13 -4.81 3.70
CA HIS A 177 -13.56 -6.10 3.36
C HIS A 177 -14.07 -6.55 2.00
N VAL A 178 -13.16 -6.82 1.08
CA VAL A 178 -13.44 -7.25 -0.29
C VAL A 178 -12.82 -8.62 -0.51
N VAL A 179 -13.65 -9.59 -0.87
CA VAL A 179 -13.22 -10.90 -1.37
C VAL A 179 -13.36 -10.89 -2.88
N MET A 180 -12.27 -11.10 -3.60
CA MET A 180 -12.25 -11.13 -5.07
C MET A 180 -12.63 -12.54 -5.56
N PRO A 181 -13.80 -12.71 -6.22
CA PRO A 181 -14.26 -14.01 -6.63
C PRO A 181 -13.32 -14.69 -7.63
N GLY A 182 -13.06 -15.98 -7.44
CA GLY A 182 -12.21 -16.78 -8.32
C GLY A 182 -10.71 -16.44 -8.27
N ALA A 183 -10.31 -15.47 -7.45
CA ALA A 183 -8.94 -15.00 -7.40
C ALA A 183 -8.10 -15.78 -6.38
N SER A 184 -6.80 -15.97 -6.70
CA SER A 184 -5.79 -16.57 -5.82
C SER A 184 -5.03 -15.50 -5.03
N HIS A 185 -3.82 -15.82 -4.56
CA HIS A 185 -2.92 -14.88 -3.89
C HIS A 185 -2.43 -13.72 -4.78
N PHE A 186 -2.28 -13.96 -6.08
CA PHE A 186 -1.66 -13.02 -7.03
C PHE A 186 -2.66 -11.99 -7.57
N ILE A 187 -3.09 -11.08 -6.68
CA ILE A 187 -4.11 -10.05 -6.96
C ILE A 187 -3.59 -8.62 -6.86
N ALA A 188 -2.28 -8.42 -6.77
CA ALA A 188 -1.70 -7.11 -6.44
C ALA A 188 -2.17 -5.99 -7.39
N GLU A 189 -2.18 -6.22 -8.72
CA GLU A 189 -2.66 -5.26 -9.73
C GLU A 189 -4.18 -5.21 -9.76
N ALA A 190 -4.85 -6.38 -9.76
CA ALA A 190 -6.30 -6.45 -9.82
C ALA A 190 -6.98 -5.80 -8.61
N ALA A 191 -6.34 -5.85 -7.43
CA ALA A 191 -6.81 -5.17 -6.24
C ALA A 191 -6.86 -3.65 -6.42
N MET A 192 -6.01 -3.06 -7.25
CA MET A 192 -6.02 -1.63 -7.53
C MET A 192 -7.24 -1.18 -8.36
N GLU A 193 -7.94 -2.12 -9.01
CA GLU A 193 -9.17 -1.88 -9.76
C GLU A 193 -10.45 -1.95 -8.90
N VAL A 194 -10.32 -2.33 -7.64
CA VAL A 194 -11.47 -2.47 -6.74
C VAL A 194 -12.03 -1.10 -6.38
N GLU A 195 -13.35 -0.94 -6.49
CA GLU A 195 -14.05 0.32 -6.20
C GLU A 195 -13.73 0.88 -4.80
N ALA A 196 -13.59 -0.01 -3.82
CA ALA A 196 -13.25 0.39 -2.45
C ALA A 196 -11.88 1.09 -2.37
N VAL A 197 -10.92 0.76 -3.24
CA VAL A 197 -9.62 1.44 -3.34
C VAL A 197 -9.79 2.82 -3.95
N ALA A 198 -10.55 2.93 -5.03
CA ALA A 198 -10.84 4.22 -5.66
C ALA A 198 -11.52 5.18 -4.68
N LEU A 199 -12.56 4.72 -3.97
CA LEU A 199 -13.27 5.50 -2.95
C LEU A 199 -12.36 5.89 -1.76
N ALA A 200 -11.47 4.99 -1.34
CA ALA A 200 -10.48 5.30 -0.32
C ALA A 200 -9.53 6.40 -0.76
N PHE A 201 -9.00 6.31 -1.96
CA PHE A 201 -8.12 7.33 -2.54
C PHE A 201 -8.80 8.69 -2.70
N GLU A 202 -10.00 8.72 -3.28
CA GLU A 202 -10.78 9.95 -3.44
C GLU A 202 -11.04 10.65 -2.10
N SER A 203 -11.26 9.89 -1.02
CA SER A 203 -11.56 10.45 0.30
C SER A 203 -10.41 11.28 0.90
N VAL A 204 -9.20 11.14 0.39
CA VAL A 204 -8.01 11.91 0.81
C VAL A 204 -7.49 12.85 -0.28
N GLY A 205 -8.18 12.92 -1.42
CA GLY A 205 -7.84 13.81 -2.54
C GLY A 205 -6.90 13.19 -3.57
N ILE A 206 -6.73 11.85 -3.55
CA ILE A 206 -5.99 11.16 -4.61
C ILE A 206 -6.93 10.93 -5.79
N CYS A 207 -6.51 11.44 -6.96
CA CYS A 207 -7.10 11.08 -8.25
C CYS A 207 -6.35 9.86 -8.78
N TYR A 208 -7.03 8.73 -8.84
CA TYR A 208 -6.50 7.47 -9.39
C TYR A 208 -7.44 6.98 -10.48
N ARG A 209 -6.94 6.79 -11.68
CA ARG A 209 -7.75 6.40 -12.83
C ARG A 209 -6.94 5.60 -13.84
N ARG A 210 -7.63 4.79 -14.64
CA ARG A 210 -7.03 4.15 -15.82
C ARG A 210 -6.55 5.21 -16.80
N SER A 211 -5.36 4.98 -17.34
CA SER A 211 -4.85 5.82 -18.42
C SER A 211 -5.71 5.63 -19.67
N SER A 212 -5.98 6.73 -20.38
CA SER A 212 -6.70 6.71 -21.66
C SER A 212 -5.88 6.09 -22.82
N HIS A 213 -4.69 5.56 -22.52
CA HIS A 213 -3.70 5.06 -23.47
C HIS A 213 -3.54 3.52 -23.44
N GLY A 214 -4.49 2.81 -22.89
CA GLY A 214 -4.51 1.33 -22.91
C GLY A 214 -5.16 0.75 -24.15
#